data_bd6b286786fe1b8e6ae50ff366b02d27
#
_entry.id   bd6b286786fe1b8e6ae50ff366b02d27
#
_cell.length_a   1.000
_cell.length_b   1.000
_cell.length_c   1.000
_cell.angle_alpha   90.00
_cell.angle_beta   90.00
_cell.angle_gamma   90.00
#
_symmetry.space_group_name_H-M   'P 1'
#
loop_
_entity.id
_entity.type
_entity.pdbx_description
1 polymer ?
#
loop_
_entity_poly.entity_id
_entity_poly.type
_entity_poly.pdbx_seq_one_letter_code
_entity_poly.pdbx_strand_id
1 'polypeptide(L)'
;ALAYFLNVGDMKKSLKCLNQMENQTLAVNLKRLIKAYEKQKVPEEAEKFAASLAYLENEWKERSMQSEEKKKQAIQCLIRGYGLLDDKESSEKVLNLVEEGLKTDYLNDSAKRELLQYQASALEKEEKKEEAANIYAEILEDETEPGKREELYKKMVQLYETAGRRDMASDTCIQGIKELGESEELKLTHIRLICADPAVNRDTCALKIKEYVTEDTELLENAEFKKLQKEYGIKAEGGNIWVGR
;
A
#
# COMPACT_ATOMS: atom_id res chain seq x y z
N ALA A 1 -26.71 0.00 -21.70
CA ALA A 1 -27.10 -1.40 -21.97
C ALA A 1 -26.00 -2.37 -21.52
N LEU A 2 -24.73 -2.22 -22.00
CA LEU A 2 -23.65 -3.15 -21.65
C LEU A 2 -23.46 -3.27 -20.14
N ALA A 3 -23.27 -2.15 -19.42
CA ALA A 3 -23.09 -2.15 -17.97
C ALA A 3 -24.25 -2.84 -17.22
N TYR A 4 -25.48 -2.69 -17.71
CA TYR A 4 -26.63 -3.39 -17.15
C TYR A 4 -26.52 -4.91 -17.32
N PHE A 5 -26.21 -5.39 -18.56
CA PHE A 5 -26.13 -6.83 -18.82
C PHE A 5 -24.93 -7.48 -18.10
N LEU A 6 -23.82 -6.76 -17.93
CA LEU A 6 -22.69 -7.22 -17.14
C LEU A 6 -23.06 -7.37 -15.65
N ASN A 7 -23.75 -6.37 -15.08
CA ASN A 7 -24.22 -6.43 -13.69
C ASN A 7 -25.20 -7.58 -13.41
N VAL A 8 -26.06 -7.92 -14.37
CA VAL A 8 -26.99 -9.05 -14.20
C VAL A 8 -26.41 -10.39 -14.64
N GLY A 9 -25.16 -10.43 -15.11
CA GLY A 9 -24.48 -11.66 -15.56
C GLY A 9 -25.00 -12.22 -16.88
N ASP A 10 -25.72 -11.42 -17.69
CA ASP A 10 -26.19 -11.84 -19.02
C ASP A 10 -25.10 -11.66 -20.08
N MET A 11 -24.12 -12.59 -20.08
CA MET A 11 -22.97 -12.54 -20.98
C MET A 11 -23.34 -12.57 -22.46
N LYS A 12 -24.43 -13.26 -22.83
CA LYS A 12 -24.88 -13.33 -24.23
C LYS A 12 -25.35 -11.98 -24.76
N LYS A 13 -26.10 -11.22 -23.96
CA LYS A 13 -26.50 -9.86 -24.31
C LYS A 13 -25.36 -8.89 -24.20
N SER A 14 -24.45 -9.08 -23.23
CA SER A 14 -23.22 -8.30 -23.11
C SER A 14 -22.36 -8.41 -24.36
N LEU A 15 -22.15 -9.63 -24.89
CA LEU A 15 -21.41 -9.88 -26.12
C LEU A 15 -22.06 -9.18 -27.33
N LYS A 16 -23.39 -9.25 -27.45
CA LYS A 16 -24.11 -8.55 -28.51
C LYS A 16 -23.91 -7.02 -28.44
N CYS A 17 -23.95 -6.47 -27.24
CA CYS A 17 -23.68 -5.04 -27.05
C CYS A 17 -22.23 -4.68 -27.39
N LEU A 18 -21.25 -5.50 -26.99
CA LEU A 18 -19.84 -5.30 -27.27
C LEU A 18 -19.51 -5.30 -28.75
N ASN A 19 -20.09 -6.25 -29.51
CA ASN A 19 -19.89 -6.34 -30.96
C ASN A 19 -20.38 -5.10 -31.72
N GLN A 20 -21.25 -4.30 -31.10
CA GLN A 20 -21.78 -3.05 -31.66
C GLN A 20 -21.03 -1.79 -31.18
N MET A 21 -20.05 -1.95 -30.30
CA MET A 21 -19.33 -0.83 -29.70
C MET A 21 -17.97 -0.60 -30.34
N GLU A 22 -17.59 0.68 -30.44
CA GLU A 22 -16.22 1.09 -30.69
C GLU A 22 -15.37 0.94 -29.43
N ASN A 23 -14.03 0.80 -29.58
CA ASN A 23 -13.08 0.65 -28.45
C ASN A 23 -13.20 1.78 -27.42
N GLN A 24 -13.43 3.02 -27.87
CA GLN A 24 -13.60 4.16 -26.96
C GLN A 24 -14.84 4.03 -26.06
N THR A 25 -15.92 3.49 -26.60
CA THR A 25 -17.16 3.24 -25.85
C THR A 25 -16.97 2.10 -24.83
N LEU A 26 -16.16 1.11 -25.17
CA LEU A 26 -15.80 0.02 -24.26
C LEU A 26 -15.04 0.54 -23.03
N ALA A 27 -14.03 1.40 -23.23
CA ALA A 27 -13.28 2.05 -22.16
C ALA A 27 -14.18 2.88 -21.23
N VAL A 28 -15.10 3.65 -21.80
CA VAL A 28 -16.06 4.46 -21.02
C VAL A 28 -16.97 3.58 -20.17
N ASN A 29 -17.43 2.46 -20.71
CA ASN A 29 -18.30 1.54 -19.95
C ASN A 29 -17.53 0.81 -18.85
N LEU A 30 -16.28 0.42 -19.09
CA LEU A 30 -15.41 -0.16 -18.06
C LEU A 30 -15.21 0.83 -16.90
N LYS A 31 -14.87 2.09 -17.18
CA LYS A 31 -14.74 3.14 -16.16
C LYS A 31 -16.05 3.33 -15.36
N ARG A 32 -17.21 3.28 -16.03
CA ARG A 32 -18.52 3.39 -15.36
C ARG A 32 -18.81 2.19 -14.47
N LEU A 33 -18.50 0.97 -14.92
CA LEU A 33 -18.67 -0.25 -14.15
C LEU A 33 -17.82 -0.21 -12.88
N ILE A 34 -16.53 0.14 -13.00
CA ILE A 34 -15.61 0.28 -11.87
C ILE A 34 -16.15 1.31 -10.88
N LYS A 35 -16.50 2.50 -11.35
CA LYS A 35 -17.03 3.57 -10.50
C LYS A 35 -18.35 3.18 -9.79
N ALA A 36 -19.20 2.40 -10.44
CA ALA A 36 -20.42 1.91 -9.83
C ALA A 36 -20.12 0.92 -8.70
N TYR A 37 -19.18 0.00 -8.92
CA TYR A 37 -18.76 -0.97 -7.90
C TYR A 37 -18.04 -0.30 -6.73
N GLU A 38 -17.12 0.65 -6.99
CA GLU A 38 -16.46 1.46 -5.95
C GLU A 38 -17.45 2.12 -4.99
N LYS A 39 -18.57 2.61 -5.54
CA LYS A 39 -19.58 3.34 -4.76
C LYS A 39 -20.42 2.42 -3.88
N GLN A 40 -20.69 1.20 -4.32
CA GLN A 40 -21.60 0.28 -3.63
C GLN A 40 -20.86 -0.74 -2.77
N LYS A 41 -19.71 -1.27 -3.24
CA LYS A 41 -18.88 -2.32 -2.59
C LYS A 41 -19.72 -3.41 -1.93
N VAL A 42 -20.68 -3.95 -2.68
CA VAL A 42 -21.57 -5.03 -2.19
C VAL A 42 -20.85 -6.36 -2.35
N PRO A 43 -20.50 -7.08 -1.27
CA PRO A 43 -19.73 -8.33 -1.37
C PRO A 43 -20.38 -9.39 -2.25
N GLU A 44 -21.72 -9.45 -2.26
CA GLU A 44 -22.47 -10.42 -3.07
C GLU A 44 -22.37 -10.17 -4.58
N GLU A 45 -21.92 -8.98 -4.98
CA GLU A 45 -21.69 -8.63 -6.38
C GLU A 45 -20.22 -8.74 -6.81
N ALA A 46 -19.29 -9.02 -5.88
CA ALA A 46 -17.86 -9.10 -6.16
C ALA A 46 -17.55 -10.14 -7.25
N GLU A 47 -18.15 -11.33 -7.17
CA GLU A 47 -17.96 -12.41 -8.15
C GLU A 47 -18.46 -12.01 -9.54
N LYS A 48 -19.62 -11.36 -9.63
CA LYS A 48 -20.16 -10.86 -10.89
C LYS A 48 -19.31 -9.74 -11.47
N PHE A 49 -18.78 -8.89 -10.60
CA PHE A 49 -17.89 -7.81 -11.00
C PHE A 49 -16.58 -8.37 -11.54
N ALA A 50 -15.97 -9.35 -10.86
CA ALA A 50 -14.76 -10.03 -11.31
C ALA A 50 -14.95 -10.71 -12.68
N ALA A 51 -16.04 -11.44 -12.85
CA ALA A 51 -16.37 -12.07 -14.13
C ALA A 51 -16.56 -11.03 -15.25
N SER A 52 -17.17 -9.89 -14.94
CA SER A 52 -17.35 -8.79 -15.89
C SER A 52 -16.04 -8.13 -16.28
N LEU A 53 -15.11 -7.98 -15.34
CA LEU A 53 -13.77 -7.47 -15.60
C LEU A 53 -12.98 -8.43 -16.49
N ALA A 54 -12.95 -9.71 -16.15
CA ALA A 54 -12.24 -10.73 -16.93
C ALA A 54 -12.76 -10.81 -18.38
N TYR A 55 -14.08 -10.72 -18.55
CA TYR A 55 -14.70 -10.70 -19.88
C TYR A 55 -14.26 -9.45 -20.67
N LEU A 56 -14.28 -8.27 -20.06
CA LEU A 56 -13.87 -7.03 -20.71
C LEU A 56 -12.37 -6.99 -20.99
N GLU A 57 -11.57 -7.60 -20.14
CA GLU A 57 -10.12 -7.75 -20.34
C GLU A 57 -9.83 -8.54 -21.62
N ASN A 58 -10.46 -9.71 -21.79
CA ASN A 58 -10.27 -10.54 -22.99
C ASN A 58 -10.69 -9.80 -24.26
N GLU A 59 -11.89 -9.20 -24.26
CA GLU A 59 -12.38 -8.42 -25.40
C GLU A 59 -11.48 -7.22 -25.72
N TRP A 60 -10.93 -6.60 -24.70
CA TRP A 60 -10.03 -5.47 -24.90
C TRP A 60 -8.68 -5.91 -25.47
N LYS A 61 -8.07 -6.97 -24.95
CA LYS A 61 -6.81 -7.52 -25.48
C LYS A 61 -6.93 -7.86 -26.97
N GLU A 62 -8.06 -8.41 -27.39
CA GLU A 62 -8.31 -8.74 -28.81
C GLU A 62 -8.47 -7.48 -29.69
N ARG A 63 -9.05 -6.40 -29.15
CA ARG A 63 -9.38 -5.18 -29.92
C ARG A 63 -8.33 -4.08 -29.84
N SER A 64 -7.52 -4.05 -28.78
CA SER A 64 -6.62 -2.93 -28.51
C SER A 64 -5.25 -3.04 -29.18
N MET A 65 -5.04 -4.01 -30.01
CA MET A 65 -3.76 -4.23 -30.75
C MET A 65 -3.30 -3.06 -31.63
N GLN A 66 -4.05 -1.94 -31.65
CA GLN A 66 -3.84 -0.88 -32.63
C GLN A 66 -3.21 0.41 -32.11
N SER A 67 -3.07 0.64 -30.79
CA SER A 67 -2.40 1.86 -30.25
C SER A 67 -1.95 1.67 -28.82
N GLU A 68 -0.70 1.99 -28.54
CA GLU A 68 -0.07 1.96 -27.21
C GLU A 68 -0.83 2.81 -26.18
N GLU A 69 -1.34 3.98 -26.57
CA GLU A 69 -2.12 4.86 -25.69
C GLU A 69 -3.41 4.19 -25.20
N LYS A 70 -4.11 3.46 -26.06
CA LYS A 70 -5.33 2.73 -25.68
C LYS A 70 -5.00 1.54 -24.81
N LYS A 71 -3.90 0.84 -25.06
CA LYS A 71 -3.41 -0.24 -24.25
C LYS A 71 -3.12 0.22 -22.83
N LYS A 72 -2.40 1.34 -22.67
CA LYS A 72 -2.09 1.96 -21.39
C LYS A 72 -3.36 2.30 -20.59
N GLN A 73 -4.34 2.96 -21.22
CA GLN A 73 -5.61 3.28 -20.57
C GLN A 73 -6.37 2.03 -20.12
N ALA A 74 -6.29 0.95 -20.89
CA ALA A 74 -6.90 -0.33 -20.55
C ALA A 74 -6.27 -0.94 -19.31
N ILE A 75 -4.94 -1.04 -19.32
CA ILE A 75 -4.16 -1.59 -18.21
C ILE A 75 -4.48 -0.83 -16.91
N GLN A 76 -4.45 0.50 -16.92
CA GLN A 76 -4.79 1.31 -15.75
C GLN A 76 -6.23 1.04 -15.24
N CYS A 77 -7.21 0.96 -16.15
CA CYS A 77 -8.57 0.65 -15.75
C CYS A 77 -8.73 -0.76 -15.18
N LEU A 78 -8.04 -1.76 -15.74
CA LEU A 78 -8.09 -3.14 -15.25
C LEU A 78 -7.41 -3.28 -13.89
N ILE A 79 -6.24 -2.67 -13.71
CA ILE A 79 -5.54 -2.62 -12.41
C ILE A 79 -6.47 -2.05 -11.35
N ARG A 80 -7.10 -0.91 -11.63
CA ARG A 80 -8.04 -0.29 -10.70
C ARG A 80 -9.24 -1.20 -10.42
N GLY A 81 -9.77 -1.85 -11.44
CA GLY A 81 -10.91 -2.75 -11.29
C GLY A 81 -10.59 -3.97 -10.42
N TYR A 82 -9.52 -4.69 -10.74
CA TYR A 82 -9.08 -5.84 -9.96
C TYR A 82 -8.60 -5.45 -8.57
N GLY A 83 -7.99 -4.27 -8.41
CA GLY A 83 -7.56 -3.75 -7.10
C GLY A 83 -8.69 -3.51 -6.11
N LEU A 84 -9.95 -3.37 -6.59
CA LEU A 84 -11.14 -3.25 -5.73
C LEU A 84 -11.61 -4.59 -5.15
N LEU A 85 -11.15 -5.70 -5.71
CA LEU A 85 -11.50 -7.04 -5.26
C LEU A 85 -10.52 -7.50 -4.17
N ASP A 86 -11.02 -8.29 -3.23
CA ASP A 86 -10.26 -8.76 -2.08
C ASP A 86 -10.04 -10.27 -2.15
N ASP A 87 -9.58 -10.73 -3.30
CA ASP A 87 -9.26 -12.13 -3.57
C ASP A 87 -7.88 -12.28 -4.21
N LYS A 88 -7.30 -13.46 -4.02
CA LYS A 88 -5.94 -13.77 -4.45
C LYS A 88 -5.77 -13.72 -5.98
N GLU A 89 -6.74 -14.25 -6.73
CA GLU A 89 -6.69 -14.27 -8.20
C GLU A 89 -6.63 -12.84 -8.76
N SER A 90 -7.45 -11.94 -8.20
CA SER A 90 -7.44 -10.52 -8.57
C SER A 90 -6.14 -9.83 -8.22
N SER A 91 -5.53 -10.17 -7.07
CA SER A 91 -4.22 -9.63 -6.67
C SER A 91 -3.12 -10.08 -7.63
N GLU A 92 -3.07 -11.35 -8.01
CA GLU A 92 -2.12 -11.86 -9.01
C GLU A 92 -2.30 -11.15 -10.38
N LYS A 93 -3.54 -10.89 -10.80
CA LYS A 93 -3.82 -10.11 -12.02
C LYS A 93 -3.32 -8.68 -11.92
N VAL A 94 -3.50 -8.01 -10.77
CA VAL A 94 -2.96 -6.67 -10.54
C VAL A 94 -1.45 -6.68 -10.70
N LEU A 95 -0.74 -7.61 -10.06
CA LEU A 95 0.73 -7.70 -10.15
C LEU A 95 1.21 -7.87 -11.60
N ASN A 96 0.59 -8.77 -12.36
CA ASN A 96 0.93 -8.98 -13.77
C ASN A 96 0.66 -7.75 -14.64
N LEU A 97 -0.47 -7.07 -14.43
CA LEU A 97 -0.84 -5.88 -15.18
C LEU A 97 0.05 -4.67 -14.82
N VAL A 98 0.47 -4.55 -13.56
CA VAL A 98 1.41 -3.51 -13.13
C VAL A 98 2.76 -3.73 -13.78
N GLU A 99 3.27 -4.96 -13.80
CA GLU A 99 4.53 -5.28 -14.48
C GLU A 99 4.47 -4.93 -15.98
N GLU A 100 3.36 -5.22 -16.64
CA GLU A 100 3.14 -4.83 -18.04
C GLU A 100 3.07 -3.29 -18.19
N GLY A 101 2.37 -2.61 -17.28
CA GLY A 101 2.21 -1.16 -17.28
C GLY A 101 3.54 -0.43 -17.08
N LEU A 102 4.37 -0.88 -16.14
CA LEU A 102 5.68 -0.27 -15.85
C LEU A 102 6.70 -0.42 -17.00
N LYS A 103 6.53 -1.37 -17.90
CA LYS A 103 7.36 -1.54 -19.10
C LYS A 103 7.06 -0.52 -20.21
N THR A 104 6.03 0.30 -20.04
CA THR A 104 5.66 1.31 -21.06
C THR A 104 6.46 2.59 -20.90
N ASP A 105 7.14 3.05 -21.95
CA ASP A 105 8.04 4.21 -21.95
C ASP A 105 7.36 5.57 -21.72
N TYR A 106 6.04 5.62 -21.54
CA TYR A 106 5.26 6.85 -21.50
C TYR A 106 4.56 7.09 -20.15
N LEU A 107 5.03 6.46 -19.06
CA LEU A 107 4.51 6.73 -17.72
C LEU A 107 5.12 8.05 -17.20
N ASN A 108 4.27 8.99 -16.81
CA ASN A 108 4.71 10.08 -15.96
C ASN A 108 4.82 9.60 -14.49
N ASP A 109 5.53 10.35 -13.66
CA ASP A 109 5.81 9.98 -12.27
C ASP A 109 4.52 9.72 -11.46
N SER A 110 3.46 10.50 -11.70
CA SER A 110 2.16 10.29 -11.05
C SER A 110 1.52 8.96 -11.42
N ALA A 111 1.58 8.55 -12.69
CA ALA A 111 1.03 7.28 -13.13
C ALA A 111 1.88 6.10 -12.64
N LYS A 112 3.23 6.25 -12.64
CA LYS A 112 4.14 5.26 -12.05
C LYS A 112 3.82 5.05 -10.58
N ARG A 113 3.69 6.12 -9.82
CA ARG A 113 3.36 6.07 -8.38
C ARG A 113 2.02 5.37 -8.13
N GLU A 114 0.99 5.67 -8.93
CA GLU A 114 -0.31 4.99 -8.82
C GLU A 114 -0.17 3.48 -9.06
N LEU A 115 0.59 3.05 -10.06
CA LEU A 115 0.84 1.63 -10.32
C LEU A 115 1.57 0.95 -9.15
N LEU A 116 2.61 1.60 -8.60
CA LEU A 116 3.34 1.10 -7.43
C LEU A 116 2.44 0.97 -6.19
N GLN A 117 1.50 1.90 -5.98
CA GLN A 117 0.52 1.79 -4.88
C GLN A 117 -0.38 0.56 -5.04
N TYR A 118 -0.86 0.28 -6.25
CA TYR A 118 -1.63 -0.95 -6.52
C TYR A 118 -0.78 -2.21 -6.34
N GLN A 119 0.49 -2.16 -6.76
CA GLN A 119 1.42 -3.27 -6.56
C GLN A 119 1.64 -3.57 -5.08
N ALA A 120 1.94 -2.55 -4.27
CA ALA A 120 2.13 -2.71 -2.84
C ALA A 120 0.87 -3.29 -2.17
N SER A 121 -0.32 -2.76 -2.50
CA SER A 121 -1.59 -3.27 -1.97
C SER A 121 -1.85 -4.73 -2.37
N ALA A 122 -1.54 -5.12 -3.60
CA ALA A 122 -1.70 -6.50 -4.05
C ALA A 122 -0.73 -7.44 -3.34
N LEU A 123 0.53 -7.02 -3.13
CA LEU A 123 1.53 -7.77 -2.37
C LEU A 123 1.13 -7.96 -0.89
N GLU A 124 0.52 -6.94 -0.27
CA GLU A 124 -0.03 -7.06 1.08
C GLU A 124 -1.13 -8.14 1.15
N LYS A 125 -2.05 -8.17 0.19
CA LYS A 125 -3.11 -9.19 0.10
C LYS A 125 -2.55 -10.59 -0.13
N GLU A 126 -1.42 -10.70 -0.84
CA GLU A 126 -0.66 -11.94 -1.05
C GLU A 126 0.19 -12.35 0.17
N GLU A 127 0.11 -11.63 1.29
CA GLU A 127 0.96 -11.82 2.48
C GLU A 127 2.48 -11.65 2.22
N LYS A 128 2.86 -11.05 1.08
CA LYS A 128 4.25 -10.74 0.69
C LYS A 128 4.70 -9.42 1.30
N LYS A 129 4.69 -9.36 2.63
CA LYS A 129 4.80 -8.11 3.41
C LYS A 129 6.15 -7.41 3.22
N GLU A 130 7.24 -8.16 3.14
CA GLU A 130 8.59 -7.60 2.90
C GLU A 130 8.67 -6.98 1.50
N GLU A 131 8.14 -7.68 0.48
CA GLU A 131 8.09 -7.16 -0.88
C GLU A 131 7.22 -5.89 -0.97
N ALA A 132 6.07 -5.87 -0.29
CA ALA A 132 5.21 -4.69 -0.21
C ALA A 132 5.94 -3.50 0.42
N ALA A 133 6.69 -3.70 1.51
CA ALA A 133 7.49 -2.67 2.15
C ALA A 133 8.55 -2.09 1.20
N ASN A 134 9.20 -2.92 0.40
CA ASN A 134 10.17 -2.48 -0.59
C ASN A 134 9.54 -1.60 -1.70
N ILE A 135 8.30 -1.91 -2.13
CA ILE A 135 7.57 -1.05 -3.06
C ILE A 135 7.20 0.30 -2.42
N TYR A 136 6.83 0.31 -1.13
CA TYR A 136 6.60 1.58 -0.43
C TYR A 136 7.89 2.40 -0.29
N ALA A 137 9.05 1.77 -0.16
CA ALA A 137 10.34 2.47 -0.19
C ALA A 137 10.61 3.13 -1.56
N GLU A 138 10.26 2.45 -2.67
CA GLU A 138 10.35 3.04 -4.01
C GLU A 138 9.40 4.24 -4.16
N ILE A 139 8.18 4.15 -3.64
CA ILE A 139 7.23 5.29 -3.64
C ILE A 139 7.77 6.46 -2.82
N LEU A 140 8.46 6.18 -1.71
CA LEU A 140 9.03 7.18 -0.81
C LEU A 140 10.12 8.03 -1.49
N GLU A 141 10.90 7.46 -2.42
CA GLU A 141 11.96 8.18 -3.15
C GLU A 141 11.43 9.42 -3.88
N ASP A 142 10.24 9.32 -4.46
CA ASP A 142 9.61 10.38 -5.25
C ASP A 142 8.57 11.20 -4.44
N GLU A 143 8.32 10.87 -3.17
CA GLU A 143 7.35 11.60 -2.33
C GLU A 143 8.04 12.79 -1.65
N THR A 144 7.47 13.99 -1.81
CA THR A 144 8.02 15.24 -1.26
C THR A 144 7.21 15.81 -0.11
N GLU A 145 5.97 15.36 0.10
CA GLU A 145 5.09 15.85 1.14
C GLU A 145 5.44 15.19 2.50
N PRO A 146 5.86 15.97 3.53
CA PRO A 146 6.32 15.39 4.79
C PRO A 146 5.31 14.46 5.46
N GLY A 147 4.02 14.82 5.47
CA GLY A 147 2.98 13.98 6.07
C GLY A 147 2.81 12.63 5.35
N LYS A 148 2.88 12.61 4.02
CA LYS A 148 2.82 11.36 3.26
C LYS A 148 4.09 10.52 3.44
N ARG A 149 5.26 11.16 3.51
CA ARG A 149 6.51 10.46 3.83
C ARG A 149 6.41 9.76 5.18
N GLU A 150 5.88 10.44 6.19
CA GLU A 150 5.66 9.86 7.51
C GLU A 150 4.72 8.65 7.47
N GLU A 151 3.59 8.75 6.75
CA GLU A 151 2.66 7.63 6.56
C GLU A 151 3.34 6.43 5.86
N LEU A 152 4.18 6.67 4.85
CA LEU A 152 4.94 5.62 4.17
C LEU A 152 5.93 4.94 5.11
N TYR A 153 6.69 5.69 5.91
CA TYR A 153 7.59 5.12 6.91
C TYR A 153 6.85 4.24 7.92
N LYS A 154 5.74 4.73 8.48
CA LYS A 154 4.90 3.95 9.41
C LYS A 154 4.39 2.66 8.76
N LYS A 155 3.95 2.74 7.52
CA LYS A 155 3.47 1.59 6.76
C LYS A 155 4.56 0.55 6.54
N MET A 156 5.75 0.98 6.13
CA MET A 156 6.91 0.10 5.97
C MET A 156 7.30 -0.59 7.27
N VAL A 157 7.38 0.17 8.37
CA VAL A 157 7.67 -0.37 9.70
C VAL A 157 6.67 -1.46 10.08
N GLN A 158 5.37 -1.21 9.94
CA GLN A 158 4.32 -2.18 10.22
C GLN A 158 4.47 -3.46 9.39
N LEU A 159 4.78 -3.32 8.11
CA LEU A 159 4.96 -4.45 7.21
C LEU A 159 6.19 -5.29 7.58
N TYR A 160 7.33 -4.65 7.84
CA TYR A 160 8.53 -5.35 8.29
C TYR A 160 8.33 -6.06 9.64
N GLU A 161 7.65 -5.43 10.60
CA GLU A 161 7.31 -6.08 11.88
C GLU A 161 6.45 -7.33 11.66
N THR A 162 5.40 -7.22 10.85
CA THR A 162 4.50 -8.35 10.57
C THR A 162 5.15 -9.43 9.72
N ALA A 163 6.19 -9.09 8.96
CA ALA A 163 7.06 -10.04 8.25
C ALA A 163 8.13 -10.69 9.18
N GLY A 164 8.20 -10.29 10.45
CA GLY A 164 9.21 -10.76 11.39
C GLY A 164 10.61 -10.13 11.21
N ARG A 165 10.71 -9.09 10.36
CA ARG A 165 11.96 -8.38 10.05
C ARG A 165 12.14 -7.17 10.97
N ARG A 166 12.38 -7.45 12.26
CA ARG A 166 12.58 -6.39 13.28
C ARG A 166 13.78 -5.50 13.00
N ASP A 167 14.83 -6.07 12.41
CA ASP A 167 16.02 -5.35 11.93
C ASP A 167 15.61 -4.24 10.95
N MET A 168 14.89 -4.59 9.90
CA MET A 168 14.43 -3.65 8.88
C MET A 168 13.43 -2.64 9.44
N ALA A 169 12.53 -3.07 10.34
CA ALA A 169 11.59 -2.17 10.99
C ALA A 169 12.31 -1.09 11.84
N SER A 170 13.33 -1.50 12.61
CA SER A 170 14.15 -0.59 13.41
C SER A 170 14.92 0.40 12.53
N ASP A 171 15.58 -0.08 11.49
CA ASP A 171 16.34 0.77 10.56
C ASP A 171 15.42 1.77 9.83
N THR A 172 14.21 1.33 9.45
CA THR A 172 13.20 2.19 8.83
C THR A 172 12.73 3.30 9.78
N CYS A 173 12.53 2.98 11.09
CA CYS A 173 12.23 4.00 12.08
C CYS A 173 13.37 5.04 12.19
N ILE A 174 14.62 4.58 12.29
CA ILE A 174 15.80 5.47 12.39
C ILE A 174 15.89 6.39 11.17
N GLN A 175 15.70 5.84 9.98
CA GLN A 175 15.73 6.62 8.74
C GLN A 175 14.60 7.66 8.72
N GLY A 176 13.37 7.27 9.04
CA GLY A 176 12.22 8.18 9.09
C GLY A 176 12.40 9.31 10.12
N ILE A 177 12.90 8.99 11.32
CA ILE A 177 13.21 9.99 12.36
C ILE A 177 14.26 10.97 11.86
N LYS A 178 15.33 10.47 11.23
CA LYS A 178 16.41 11.32 10.70
C LYS A 178 15.92 12.27 9.60
N GLU A 179 15.02 11.81 8.74
CA GLU A 179 14.53 12.61 7.62
C GLU A 179 13.41 13.58 8.00
N LEU A 180 12.53 13.17 8.91
CA LEU A 180 11.36 13.95 9.31
C LEU A 180 11.62 14.83 10.54
N GLY A 181 12.57 14.47 11.38
CA GLY A 181 12.99 15.19 12.58
C GLY A 181 12.04 15.01 13.76
N GLU A 182 10.73 15.24 13.58
CA GLU A 182 9.76 15.39 14.67
C GLU A 182 8.70 14.28 14.76
N SER A 183 8.93 13.11 14.16
CA SER A 183 7.94 12.03 14.23
C SER A 183 7.99 11.32 15.58
N GLU A 184 7.14 11.77 16.51
CA GLU A 184 6.94 11.17 17.82
C GLU A 184 6.54 9.69 17.72
N GLU A 185 5.65 9.35 16.80
CA GLU A 185 5.17 7.98 16.59
C GLU A 185 6.29 7.03 16.15
N LEU A 186 7.18 7.46 15.26
CA LEU A 186 8.36 6.66 14.87
C LEU A 186 9.35 6.52 16.04
N LYS A 187 9.57 7.56 16.84
CA LYS A 187 10.39 7.48 18.05
C LYS A 187 9.84 6.45 19.05
N LEU A 188 8.54 6.50 19.32
CA LEU A 188 7.85 5.55 20.21
C LEU A 188 7.90 4.12 19.68
N THR A 189 7.67 3.94 18.40
CA THR A 189 7.74 2.63 17.75
C THR A 189 9.16 2.07 17.81
N HIS A 190 10.18 2.90 17.55
CA HIS A 190 11.58 2.47 17.68
C HIS A 190 11.94 2.08 19.10
N ILE A 191 11.52 2.86 20.11
CA ILE A 191 11.71 2.51 21.53
C ILE A 191 11.10 1.14 21.83
N ARG A 192 9.89 0.89 21.41
CA ARG A 192 9.22 -0.40 21.58
C ARG A 192 10.00 -1.54 20.92
N LEU A 193 10.45 -1.35 19.69
CA LEU A 193 11.19 -2.37 18.92
C LEU A 193 12.50 -2.75 19.62
N ILE A 194 13.31 -1.76 20.03
CA ILE A 194 14.62 -2.03 20.67
C ILE A 194 14.47 -2.59 22.09
N CYS A 195 13.44 -2.17 22.84
CA CYS A 195 13.18 -2.71 24.18
C CYS A 195 12.62 -4.14 24.12
N ALA A 196 11.86 -4.50 23.08
CA ALA A 196 11.31 -5.83 22.89
C ALA A 196 12.34 -6.82 22.32
N ASP A 197 13.46 -6.35 21.77
CA ASP A 197 14.48 -7.21 21.18
C ASP A 197 15.46 -7.71 22.26
N PRO A 198 15.51 -9.03 22.54
CA PRO A 198 16.43 -9.60 23.51
C PRO A 198 17.90 -9.50 23.08
N ALA A 199 18.20 -9.26 21.81
CA ALA A 199 19.55 -9.09 21.29
C ALA A 199 20.11 -7.67 21.57
N VAL A 200 19.22 -6.69 21.81
CA VAL A 200 19.62 -5.31 22.08
C VAL A 200 19.95 -5.14 23.57
N ASN A 201 21.17 -4.63 23.86
CA ASN A 201 21.60 -4.36 25.23
C ASN A 201 20.75 -3.22 25.85
N ARG A 202 20.38 -3.38 27.11
CA ARG A 202 19.58 -2.38 27.88
C ARG A 202 20.24 -1.02 27.97
N ASP A 203 21.55 -0.97 28.06
CA ASP A 203 22.29 0.30 28.07
C ASP A 203 22.16 1.01 26.70
N THR A 204 22.18 0.25 25.61
CA THR A 204 21.94 0.78 24.26
C THR A 204 20.51 1.33 24.13
N CYS A 205 19.51 0.61 24.66
CA CYS A 205 18.12 1.09 24.70
C CYS A 205 18.05 2.40 25.51
N ALA A 206 18.64 2.43 26.69
CA ALA A 206 18.63 3.60 27.58
C ALA A 206 19.30 4.82 26.93
N LEU A 207 20.44 4.64 26.24
CA LEU A 207 21.12 5.70 25.52
C LEU A 207 20.24 6.27 24.39
N LYS A 208 19.59 5.40 23.62
CA LYS A 208 18.74 5.83 22.50
C LYS A 208 17.48 6.55 22.99
N ILE A 209 16.85 6.05 24.05
CA ILE A 209 15.71 6.73 24.68
C ILE A 209 16.12 8.10 25.21
N LYS A 210 17.31 8.18 25.85
CA LYS A 210 17.85 9.45 26.34
C LYS A 210 18.04 10.47 25.22
N GLU A 211 18.56 10.03 24.06
CA GLU A 211 18.70 10.87 22.87
C GLU A 211 17.34 11.46 22.47
N TYR A 212 16.31 10.62 22.29
CA TYR A 212 14.96 11.05 21.89
C TYR A 212 14.31 12.00 22.90
N VAL A 213 14.41 11.70 24.19
CA VAL A 213 13.85 12.54 25.27
C VAL A 213 14.60 13.87 25.39
N THR A 214 15.89 13.91 25.06
CA THR A 214 16.68 15.16 25.09
C THR A 214 16.29 16.07 23.92
N GLU A 215 16.02 15.49 22.75
CA GLU A 215 15.57 16.22 21.57
C GLU A 215 14.10 16.67 21.71
N ASP A 216 13.29 15.87 22.39
CA ASP A 216 11.86 16.05 22.53
C ASP A 216 11.42 15.73 23.97
N THR A 217 11.40 16.76 24.81
CA THR A 217 11.05 16.61 26.24
C THR A 217 9.56 16.31 26.45
N GLU A 218 8.67 16.62 25.47
CA GLU A 218 7.24 16.34 25.55
C GLU A 218 6.96 14.85 25.46
N LEU A 219 7.89 14.08 24.90
CA LEU A 219 7.81 12.62 24.83
C LEU A 219 7.60 11.99 26.22
N LEU A 220 8.17 12.56 27.30
CA LEU A 220 7.98 12.09 28.67
C LEU A 220 6.51 12.17 29.14
N GLU A 221 5.75 13.11 28.61
CA GLU A 221 4.34 13.29 28.95
C GLU A 221 3.40 12.47 28.06
N ASN A 222 3.92 11.91 26.96
CA ASN A 222 3.15 11.12 26.04
C ASN A 222 2.56 9.86 26.69
N ALA A 223 1.27 9.59 26.44
CA ALA A 223 0.55 8.47 27.05
C ALA A 223 1.11 7.11 26.63
N GLU A 224 1.55 6.98 25.38
CA GLU A 224 2.15 5.74 24.87
C GLU A 224 3.53 5.50 25.47
N PHE A 225 4.37 6.56 25.60
CA PHE A 225 5.64 6.46 26.29
C PHE A 225 5.46 6.00 27.75
N LYS A 226 4.45 6.52 28.46
CA LYS A 226 4.10 6.07 29.83
C LYS A 226 3.71 4.59 29.91
N LYS A 227 3.11 4.05 28.85
CA LYS A 227 2.86 2.60 28.75
C LYS A 227 4.16 1.82 28.56
N LEU A 228 5.02 2.27 27.63
CA LEU A 228 6.35 1.67 27.41
C LEU A 228 7.20 1.70 28.69
N GLN A 229 7.14 2.80 29.44
CA GLN A 229 7.82 2.89 30.75
C GLN A 229 7.41 1.77 31.72
N LYS A 230 6.11 1.48 31.78
CA LYS A 230 5.58 0.41 32.65
C LYS A 230 5.94 -0.97 32.10
N GLU A 231 5.85 -1.17 30.79
CA GLU A 231 6.07 -2.46 30.14
C GLU A 231 7.54 -2.88 30.22
N TYR A 232 8.46 -1.96 29.93
CA TYR A 232 9.89 -2.24 29.88
C TYR A 232 10.70 -1.74 31.09
N GLY A 233 10.01 -1.25 32.13
CA GLY A 233 10.68 -0.75 33.34
C GLY A 233 11.56 0.47 33.08
N ILE A 234 11.17 1.35 32.11
CA ILE A 234 11.93 2.55 31.77
C ILE A 234 11.75 3.59 32.88
N LYS A 235 12.85 4.05 33.45
CA LYS A 235 12.89 5.13 34.47
C LYS A 235 13.61 6.33 33.90
N ALA A 236 13.02 7.51 34.06
CA ALA A 236 13.58 8.80 33.64
C ALA A 236 13.65 9.73 34.87
N GLU A 237 14.83 9.98 35.38
CA GLU A 237 15.05 10.84 36.57
C GLU A 237 16.32 11.65 36.40
N GLY A 238 16.29 12.97 36.65
CA GLY A 238 17.46 13.83 36.64
C GLY A 238 18.25 13.82 35.32
N GLY A 239 17.55 13.63 34.19
CA GLY A 239 18.17 13.55 32.85
C GLY A 239 18.86 12.22 32.54
N ASN A 240 18.69 11.21 33.39
CA ASN A 240 19.17 9.85 33.14
C ASN A 240 18.02 8.91 32.82
N ILE A 241 18.30 7.93 31.96
CA ILE A 241 17.35 6.88 31.55
C ILE A 241 17.94 5.53 31.95
N TRP A 242 17.08 4.66 32.49
CA TRP A 242 17.38 3.26 32.78
C TRP A 242 16.27 2.39 32.18
N VAL A 243 16.63 1.21 31.70
CA VAL A 243 15.68 0.22 31.18
C VAL A 243 15.77 -1.04 32.04
N GLY A 244 14.64 -1.44 32.62
CA GLY A 244 14.54 -2.62 33.46
C GLY A 244 14.73 -3.93 32.70
N ARG A 245 14.75 -5.01 33.49
CA ARG A 245 14.79 -6.38 32.91
C ARG A 245 13.41 -6.86 32.53
#